data_ea5c4a0e1d0fdfd58cf6906871e63f9a
#
_entry.id   ea5c4a0e1d0fdfd58cf6906871e63f9a
#
_cell.length_a   1.000
_cell.length_b   1.000
_cell.length_c   1.000
_cell.angle_alpha   90.00
_cell.angle_beta   90.00
_cell.angle_gamma   90.00
#
_symmetry.space_group_name_H-M   'P 1'
#
loop_
_entity.id
_entity.type
_entity.pdbx_description
1 polymer ?
#
loop_
_entity_poly.entity_id
_entity_poly.type
_entity_poly.pdbx_seq_one_letter_code
_entity_poly.pdbx_strand_id
1 'polypeptide(L)'
;MKGLTIVSTGYYVPSKRVANDEFTKFLDTSDEWITSRTGIHARHFSEGEDTTDLAYQAAVKALEGYDPQDIGVIIVASITNTYLTPSTACLLQKRLGLAEDVFAFDVNAACSGFEYALSVARAQLAFSAKPYALVIGAETLSSIIDFKDRSTCVLFGDGAGAALVKSSDSLYFDMQGAIGNDEALFCKRQDGYLTMQGREVFRFATGAIEKCIRTLLEKAQLAVNDVDYYVLHQANGRIISHVYKKLKADPAKFYINLNEYGNTSGASVPLALAEMNEKGLLHPGMKIMLVGFGGGLTYGANLLEWQEESLCG
;
A
#
# COMPACT_ATOMS: atom_id res chain seq x y z
N MET A 1 18.10 7.33 -15.80
CA MET A 1 17.28 6.10 -15.60
C MET A 1 15.88 6.45 -16.05
N LYS A 2 15.21 5.61 -16.81
CA LYS A 2 13.81 5.80 -17.18
C LYS A 2 12.90 5.92 -15.96
N GLY A 3 11.75 6.55 -16.11
CA GLY A 3 10.67 6.53 -15.15
C GLY A 3 10.01 5.15 -15.07
N LEU A 4 8.92 5.09 -14.34
CA LEU A 4 8.09 3.91 -14.17
C LEU A 4 6.63 4.35 -14.30
N THR A 5 5.82 3.56 -14.98
CA THR A 5 4.38 3.76 -15.04
C THR A 5 3.63 2.51 -14.63
N ILE A 6 2.44 2.69 -14.07
CA ILE A 6 1.50 1.62 -13.75
C ILE A 6 0.61 1.41 -14.97
N VAL A 7 0.48 0.17 -15.43
CA VAL A 7 -0.30 -0.18 -16.63
C VAL A 7 -1.54 -1.02 -16.31
N SER A 8 -1.56 -1.67 -15.16
CA SER A 8 -2.71 -2.40 -14.65
C SER A 8 -2.67 -2.48 -13.13
N THR A 9 -3.82 -2.69 -12.51
CA THR A 9 -3.96 -2.85 -11.07
C THR A 9 -4.98 -3.91 -10.71
N GLY A 10 -4.84 -4.49 -9.53
CA GLY A 10 -5.83 -5.39 -8.97
C GLY A 10 -5.83 -5.32 -7.45
N TYR A 11 -6.95 -5.61 -6.82
CA TYR A 11 -7.02 -5.72 -5.37
C TYR A 11 -7.92 -6.85 -4.93
N TYR A 12 -7.71 -7.29 -3.71
CA TYR A 12 -8.55 -8.27 -3.06
C TYR A 12 -8.63 -7.99 -1.55
N VAL A 13 -9.82 -8.18 -1.01
CA VAL A 13 -10.08 -8.17 0.43
C VAL A 13 -10.87 -9.42 0.80
N PRO A 14 -10.66 -10.01 1.98
CA PRO A 14 -11.45 -11.14 2.45
C PRO A 14 -12.95 -10.81 2.47
N SER A 15 -13.79 -11.82 2.30
CA SER A 15 -15.25 -11.65 2.26
C SER A 15 -15.88 -11.20 3.58
N LYS A 16 -15.22 -11.50 4.71
CA LYS A 16 -15.72 -11.15 6.03
C LYS A 16 -15.52 -9.68 6.34
N ARG A 17 -16.56 -8.90 6.10
CA ARG A 17 -16.64 -7.50 6.51
C ARG A 17 -17.01 -7.39 7.99
N VAL A 18 -16.22 -6.66 8.75
CA VAL A 18 -16.37 -6.45 10.20
C VAL A 18 -16.62 -4.98 10.48
N ALA A 19 -17.86 -4.63 10.85
CA ALA A 19 -18.25 -3.29 11.26
C ALA A 19 -17.78 -2.96 12.69
N ASN A 20 -17.77 -1.69 13.03
CA ASN A 20 -17.33 -1.23 14.36
C ASN A 20 -18.16 -1.85 15.50
N ASP A 21 -19.47 -2.08 15.29
CA ASP A 21 -20.35 -2.68 16.29
C ASP A 21 -19.95 -4.10 16.68
N GLU A 22 -19.24 -4.83 15.82
CA GLU A 22 -18.75 -6.17 16.18
C GLU A 22 -17.75 -6.12 17.35
N PHE A 23 -16.95 -5.05 17.45
CA PHE A 23 -15.99 -4.86 18.54
C PHE A 23 -16.68 -4.56 19.88
N THR A 24 -17.87 -4.00 19.89
CA THR A 24 -18.62 -3.71 21.13
C THR A 24 -19.01 -4.97 21.92
N LYS A 25 -18.99 -6.13 21.24
CA LYS A 25 -19.31 -7.43 21.86
C LYS A 25 -18.25 -7.88 22.86
N PHE A 26 -17.02 -7.35 22.76
CA PHE A 26 -15.89 -7.80 23.58
C PHE A 26 -14.94 -6.68 24.03
N LEU A 27 -15.14 -5.45 23.58
CA LEU A 27 -14.38 -4.28 23.99
C LEU A 27 -15.29 -3.17 24.52
N ASP A 28 -14.80 -2.36 25.44
CA ASP A 28 -15.42 -1.12 25.87
C ASP A 28 -15.19 -0.03 24.79
N THR A 29 -16.03 -0.01 23.75
CA THR A 29 -15.95 0.90 22.60
C THR A 29 -17.35 1.14 22.01
N SER A 30 -17.42 2.03 21.00
CA SER A 30 -18.61 2.26 20.18
C SER A 30 -18.23 2.62 18.75
N ASP A 31 -19.17 2.50 17.81
CA ASP A 31 -18.96 2.97 16.43
C ASP A 31 -18.60 4.46 16.41
N GLU A 32 -19.30 5.31 17.17
CA GLU A 32 -19.01 6.73 17.28
C GLU A 32 -17.59 6.99 17.78
N TRP A 33 -17.13 6.22 18.79
CA TRP A 33 -15.77 6.35 19.33
C TRP A 33 -14.71 6.01 18.30
N ILE A 34 -14.87 4.91 17.57
CA ILE A 34 -13.92 4.46 16.54
C ILE A 34 -13.93 5.45 15.36
N THR A 35 -15.09 5.72 14.80
CA THR A 35 -15.26 6.59 13.63
C THR A 35 -14.76 8.00 13.87
N SER A 36 -15.11 8.62 15.01
CA SER A 36 -14.66 9.99 15.32
C SER A 36 -13.15 10.13 15.47
N ARG A 37 -12.43 9.04 15.83
CA ARG A 37 -10.98 9.04 16.02
C ARG A 37 -10.19 8.60 14.82
N THR A 38 -10.78 7.80 13.96
CA THR A 38 -10.06 7.12 12.88
C THR A 38 -10.62 7.40 11.49
N GLY A 39 -11.92 7.63 11.38
CA GLY A 39 -12.67 7.66 10.13
C GLY A 39 -13.04 6.26 9.60
N ILE A 40 -12.76 5.19 10.36
CA ILE A 40 -13.00 3.81 9.97
C ILE A 40 -14.39 3.37 10.43
N HIS A 41 -15.20 2.80 9.51
CA HIS A 41 -16.51 2.23 9.78
C HIS A 41 -16.48 0.70 9.75
N ALA A 42 -15.62 0.13 8.89
CA ALA A 42 -15.45 -1.30 8.73
C ALA A 42 -14.02 -1.67 8.35
N ARG A 43 -13.73 -2.95 8.37
CA ARG A 43 -12.53 -3.59 7.83
C ARG A 43 -12.90 -5.00 7.40
N HIS A 44 -11.96 -5.65 6.73
CA HIS A 44 -12.11 -7.03 6.33
C HIS A 44 -11.11 -7.91 7.09
N PHE A 45 -11.52 -9.10 7.51
CA PHE A 45 -10.66 -10.08 8.17
C PHE A 45 -10.72 -11.41 7.45
N SER A 46 -9.57 -12.02 7.27
CA SER A 46 -9.43 -13.36 6.72
C SER A 46 -10.09 -14.41 7.63
N GLU A 47 -10.69 -15.42 7.02
CA GLU A 47 -11.26 -16.60 7.68
C GLU A 47 -10.58 -17.90 7.20
N GLY A 48 -9.25 -17.88 7.13
CA GLY A 48 -8.44 -19.03 6.72
C GLY A 48 -7.56 -18.77 5.49
N GLU A 49 -7.75 -17.65 4.80
CA GLU A 49 -6.84 -17.18 3.77
C GLU A 49 -5.56 -16.62 4.42
N ASP A 50 -4.41 -16.91 3.87
CA ASP A 50 -3.16 -16.33 4.31
C ASP A 50 -2.73 -15.15 3.42
N THR A 51 -1.64 -14.47 3.78
CA THR A 51 -1.11 -13.34 3.01
C THR A 51 -0.80 -13.71 1.56
N THR A 52 -0.34 -14.95 1.31
CA THR A 52 -0.06 -15.42 -0.06
C THR A 52 -1.35 -15.59 -0.86
N ASP A 53 -2.45 -16.00 -0.23
CA ASP A 53 -3.75 -16.14 -0.88
C ASP A 53 -4.29 -14.77 -1.31
N LEU A 54 -4.25 -13.79 -0.40
CA LEU A 54 -4.70 -12.42 -0.70
C LEU A 54 -3.86 -11.81 -1.82
N ALA A 55 -2.53 -11.95 -1.74
CA ALA A 55 -1.59 -11.48 -2.75
C ALA A 55 -1.86 -12.11 -4.12
N TYR A 56 -2.15 -13.41 -4.15
CA TYR A 56 -2.48 -14.15 -5.39
C TYR A 56 -3.74 -13.60 -6.05
N GLN A 57 -4.81 -13.38 -5.30
CA GLN A 57 -6.07 -12.85 -5.83
C GLN A 57 -5.91 -11.44 -6.42
N ALA A 58 -5.17 -10.56 -5.74
CA ALA A 58 -4.87 -9.23 -6.25
C ALA A 58 -3.99 -9.28 -7.52
N ALA A 59 -2.99 -10.18 -7.53
CA ALA A 59 -2.09 -10.38 -8.66
C ALA A 59 -2.81 -10.88 -9.90
N VAL A 60 -3.72 -11.85 -9.76
CA VAL A 60 -4.52 -12.38 -10.89
C VAL A 60 -5.29 -11.26 -11.58
N LYS A 61 -5.94 -10.38 -10.82
CA LYS A 61 -6.65 -9.23 -11.39
C LYS A 61 -5.71 -8.24 -12.09
N ALA A 62 -4.55 -7.96 -11.49
CA ALA A 62 -3.57 -7.06 -12.12
C ALA A 62 -2.94 -7.65 -13.40
N LEU A 63 -2.99 -8.96 -13.58
CA LEU A 63 -2.46 -9.65 -14.76
C LEU A 63 -3.52 -9.96 -15.83
N GLU A 64 -4.78 -9.55 -15.62
CA GLU A 64 -5.82 -9.76 -16.64
C GLU A 64 -5.42 -9.10 -17.97
N GLY A 65 -5.34 -9.92 -19.03
CA GLY A 65 -4.94 -9.49 -20.37
C GLY A 65 -3.44 -9.41 -20.63
N TYR A 66 -2.59 -9.76 -19.66
CA TYR A 66 -1.13 -9.78 -19.79
C TYR A 66 -0.57 -11.20 -19.77
N ASP A 67 0.49 -11.45 -20.55
CA ASP A 67 1.18 -12.76 -20.52
C ASP A 67 2.06 -12.85 -19.26
N PRO A 68 1.84 -13.84 -18.38
CA PRO A 68 2.71 -14.08 -17.23
C PRO A 68 4.19 -14.28 -17.59
N GLN A 69 4.50 -14.70 -18.82
CA GLN A 69 5.87 -14.90 -19.28
C GLN A 69 6.63 -13.58 -19.52
N ASP A 70 5.93 -12.47 -19.66
CA ASP A 70 6.50 -11.12 -19.82
C ASP A 70 6.90 -10.47 -18.49
N ILE A 71 6.64 -11.13 -17.37
CA ILE A 71 7.01 -10.64 -16.04
C ILE A 71 8.48 -10.98 -15.76
N GLY A 72 9.31 -9.94 -15.64
CA GLY A 72 10.73 -10.08 -15.31
C GLY A 72 11.05 -9.92 -13.83
N VAL A 73 10.15 -9.27 -13.09
CA VAL A 73 10.34 -8.95 -11.66
C VAL A 73 9.01 -9.13 -10.92
N ILE A 74 9.05 -9.77 -9.76
CA ILE A 74 7.93 -9.81 -8.81
C ILE A 74 8.42 -9.44 -7.41
N ILE A 75 7.79 -8.44 -6.80
CA ILE A 75 8.13 -7.96 -5.45
C ILE A 75 6.88 -7.92 -4.61
N VAL A 76 6.93 -8.54 -3.43
CA VAL A 76 5.85 -8.48 -2.44
C VAL A 76 6.29 -7.68 -1.23
N ALA A 77 5.56 -6.63 -0.91
CA ALA A 77 5.71 -5.84 0.31
C ALA A 77 4.77 -6.39 1.38
N SER A 78 5.33 -6.92 2.47
CA SER A 78 4.55 -7.48 3.57
C SER A 78 5.34 -7.56 4.87
N ILE A 79 4.63 -7.49 6.01
CA ILE A 79 5.12 -7.82 7.36
C ILE A 79 4.46 -9.08 7.92
N THR A 80 3.48 -9.63 7.22
CA THR A 80 2.67 -10.79 7.63
C THR A 80 2.86 -11.98 6.69
N ASN A 81 4.08 -12.14 6.16
CA ASN A 81 4.41 -13.26 5.29
C ASN A 81 4.04 -14.60 5.92
N THR A 82 3.41 -15.49 5.15
CA THR A 82 3.00 -16.82 5.60
C THR A 82 4.20 -17.66 6.05
N TYR A 83 5.33 -17.54 5.36
CA TYR A 83 6.56 -18.26 5.65
C TYR A 83 7.74 -17.32 5.89
N LEU A 84 8.69 -17.75 6.72
CA LEU A 84 10.00 -17.08 6.79
C LEU A 84 10.81 -17.32 5.51
N THR A 85 10.64 -18.50 4.93
CA THR A 85 11.18 -18.98 3.65
C THR A 85 10.34 -20.18 3.21
N PRO A 86 9.97 -20.29 1.93
CA PRO A 86 10.26 -19.37 0.82
C PRO A 86 9.56 -18.00 0.97
N SER A 87 10.01 -17.00 0.17
CA SER A 87 9.34 -15.70 0.09
C SER A 87 7.95 -15.83 -0.54
N THR A 88 7.04 -14.92 -0.20
CA THR A 88 5.71 -14.84 -0.82
C THR A 88 5.81 -14.67 -2.34
N ALA A 89 6.75 -13.86 -2.82
CA ALA A 89 7.02 -13.67 -4.23
C ALA A 89 7.40 -14.98 -4.95
N CYS A 90 8.21 -15.86 -4.32
CA CYS A 90 8.53 -17.18 -4.88
C CYS A 90 7.32 -18.12 -4.94
N LEU A 91 6.43 -18.05 -3.94
CA LEU A 91 5.18 -18.83 -3.95
C LEU A 91 4.24 -18.35 -5.06
N LEU A 92 4.16 -17.05 -5.26
CA LEU A 92 3.37 -16.44 -6.32
C LEU A 92 3.93 -16.73 -7.71
N GLN A 93 5.27 -16.75 -7.87
CA GLN A 93 5.90 -17.14 -9.12
C GLN A 93 5.35 -18.49 -9.62
N LYS A 94 5.30 -19.49 -8.74
CA LYS A 94 4.74 -20.82 -9.05
C LYS A 94 3.23 -20.77 -9.30
N ARG A 95 2.47 -20.10 -8.43
CA ARG A 95 0.99 -20.07 -8.49
C ARG A 95 0.46 -19.33 -9.71
N LEU A 96 1.16 -18.28 -10.15
CA LEU A 96 0.83 -17.46 -11.33
C LEU A 96 1.40 -18.03 -12.63
N GLY A 97 2.24 -19.07 -12.57
CA GLY A 97 2.90 -19.64 -13.73
C GLY A 97 3.91 -18.72 -14.39
N LEU A 98 4.57 -17.83 -13.59
CA LEU A 98 5.61 -16.96 -14.12
C LEU A 98 6.84 -17.79 -14.52
N ALA A 99 7.65 -17.26 -15.43
CA ALA A 99 8.88 -17.90 -15.86
C ALA A 99 9.87 -18.13 -14.70
N GLU A 100 10.75 -19.14 -14.82
CA GLU A 100 11.72 -19.48 -13.77
C GLU A 100 12.85 -18.44 -13.61
N ASP A 101 13.08 -17.64 -14.65
CA ASP A 101 14.09 -16.56 -14.67
C ASP A 101 13.58 -15.21 -14.10
N VAL A 102 12.36 -15.18 -13.54
CA VAL A 102 11.83 -13.99 -12.87
C VAL A 102 12.62 -13.66 -11.59
N PHE A 103 12.93 -12.38 -11.39
CA PHE A 103 13.57 -11.90 -10.17
C PHE A 103 12.51 -11.72 -9.06
N ALA A 104 12.44 -12.68 -8.13
CA ALA A 104 11.37 -12.80 -7.14
C ALA A 104 11.89 -12.65 -5.71
N PHE A 105 11.34 -11.70 -4.93
CA PHE A 105 11.67 -11.51 -3.51
C PHE A 105 10.63 -10.68 -2.78
N ASP A 106 10.67 -10.72 -1.43
CA ASP A 106 9.83 -9.89 -0.58
C ASP A 106 10.63 -8.72 -0.02
N VAL A 107 9.94 -7.60 0.25
CA VAL A 107 10.50 -6.43 0.91
C VAL A 107 9.70 -6.10 2.19
N ASN A 108 10.41 -5.76 3.25
CA ASN A 108 9.83 -5.28 4.49
C ASN A 108 10.27 -3.82 4.74
N ALA A 109 9.35 -2.89 4.50
CA ALA A 109 9.43 -1.50 4.91
C ALA A 109 8.08 -1.07 5.54
N ALA A 110 7.43 -2.01 6.22
CA ALA A 110 6.13 -1.86 6.86
C ALA A 110 5.11 -1.19 5.92
N CYS A 111 4.33 -0.22 6.43
CA CYS A 111 3.26 0.42 5.65
C CYS A 111 3.77 1.29 4.47
N SER A 112 5.08 1.53 4.34
CA SER A 112 5.70 2.17 3.16
C SER A 112 6.29 1.16 2.17
N GLY A 113 6.05 -0.14 2.40
CA GLY A 113 6.66 -1.21 1.63
C GLY A 113 6.34 -1.16 0.13
N PHE A 114 5.13 -0.75 -0.24
CA PHE A 114 4.75 -0.64 -1.65
C PHE A 114 5.54 0.45 -2.38
N GLU A 115 5.72 1.63 -1.77
CA GLU A 115 6.52 2.72 -2.34
C GLU A 115 8.00 2.34 -2.49
N TYR A 116 8.54 1.59 -1.53
CA TYR A 116 9.89 1.02 -1.65
C TYR A 116 9.96 0.00 -2.78
N ALA A 117 8.98 -0.90 -2.87
CA ALA A 117 8.91 -1.92 -3.91
C ALA A 117 8.82 -1.33 -5.33
N LEU A 118 8.05 -0.24 -5.52
CA LEU A 118 8.00 0.49 -6.79
C LEU A 118 9.38 1.03 -7.19
N SER A 119 10.12 1.63 -6.26
CA SER A 119 11.45 2.17 -6.52
C SER A 119 12.46 1.07 -6.85
N VAL A 120 12.36 -0.08 -6.18
CA VAL A 120 13.19 -1.26 -6.49
C VAL A 120 12.80 -1.86 -7.84
N ALA A 121 11.51 -2.00 -8.13
CA ALA A 121 11.02 -2.49 -9.43
C ALA A 121 11.55 -1.63 -10.59
N ARG A 122 11.51 -0.30 -10.45
CA ARG A 122 12.09 0.63 -11.42
C ARG A 122 13.57 0.35 -11.68
N ALA A 123 14.33 0.13 -10.62
CA ALA A 123 15.77 -0.15 -10.74
C ALA A 123 16.02 -1.52 -11.42
N GLN A 124 15.25 -2.54 -11.07
CA GLN A 124 15.42 -3.89 -11.63
C GLN A 124 14.94 -3.97 -13.09
N LEU A 125 13.88 -3.27 -13.47
CA LEU A 125 13.43 -3.21 -14.86
C LEU A 125 14.48 -2.61 -15.80
N ALA A 126 15.40 -1.77 -15.30
CA ALA A 126 16.50 -1.25 -16.12
C ALA A 126 17.49 -2.34 -16.58
N PHE A 127 17.50 -3.49 -15.91
CA PHE A 127 18.36 -4.64 -16.23
C PHE A 127 17.57 -5.85 -16.71
N SER A 128 16.24 -5.81 -16.67
CA SER A 128 15.39 -6.90 -17.12
C SER A 128 15.28 -6.93 -18.64
N ALA A 129 15.33 -8.13 -19.22
CA ALA A 129 15.01 -8.34 -20.63
C ALA A 129 13.48 -8.36 -20.87
N LYS A 130 12.68 -8.53 -19.81
CA LYS A 130 11.22 -8.58 -19.85
C LYS A 130 10.63 -7.22 -19.49
N PRO A 131 9.46 -6.86 -20.08
CA PRO A 131 8.94 -5.50 -19.98
C PRO A 131 8.31 -5.13 -18.64
N TYR A 132 7.81 -6.12 -17.88
CA TYR A 132 6.97 -5.83 -16.72
C TYR A 132 7.57 -6.28 -15.39
N ALA A 133 7.21 -5.53 -14.34
CA ALA A 133 7.33 -5.94 -12.95
C ALA A 133 5.95 -5.97 -12.30
N LEU A 134 5.70 -6.99 -11.48
CA LEU A 134 4.52 -7.12 -10.65
C LEU A 134 4.87 -6.71 -9.22
N VAL A 135 4.27 -5.64 -8.72
CA VAL A 135 4.50 -5.09 -7.38
C VAL A 135 3.23 -5.24 -6.55
N ILE A 136 3.34 -5.90 -5.41
CA ILE A 136 2.20 -6.29 -4.58
C ILE A 136 2.43 -5.81 -3.15
N GLY A 137 1.40 -5.23 -2.52
CA GLY A 137 1.31 -5.06 -1.08
C GLY A 137 0.23 -5.99 -0.55
N ALA A 138 0.52 -6.84 0.42
CA ALA A 138 -0.43 -7.82 0.94
C ALA A 138 -0.23 -8.06 2.44
N GLU A 139 -1.33 -8.09 3.19
CA GLU A 139 -1.28 -8.24 4.65
C GLU A 139 -2.47 -9.01 5.19
N THR A 140 -2.20 -9.89 6.17
CA THR A 140 -3.17 -10.48 7.09
C THR A 140 -2.88 -9.96 8.50
N LEU A 141 -3.16 -8.67 8.74
CA LEU A 141 -2.85 -8.00 10.02
C LEU A 141 -3.65 -8.59 11.18
N SER A 142 -4.83 -9.16 10.91
CA SER A 142 -5.62 -9.88 11.90
C SER A 142 -4.85 -10.99 12.61
N SER A 143 -3.81 -11.55 11.98
CA SER A 143 -2.95 -12.60 12.55
C SER A 143 -1.93 -12.09 13.58
N ILE A 144 -1.66 -10.79 13.62
CA ILE A 144 -0.64 -10.17 14.48
C ILE A 144 -1.19 -9.04 15.37
N ILE A 145 -2.51 -8.83 15.46
CA ILE A 145 -3.12 -7.87 16.39
C ILE A 145 -3.67 -8.54 17.64
N ASP A 146 -3.58 -7.84 18.77
CA ASP A 146 -4.24 -8.26 20.00
C ASP A 146 -5.68 -7.72 20.01
N PHE A 147 -6.67 -8.59 19.86
CA PHE A 147 -8.08 -8.22 19.91
C PHE A 147 -8.56 -7.72 21.28
N LYS A 148 -7.72 -7.79 22.32
CA LYS A 148 -8.00 -7.21 23.63
C LYS A 148 -7.48 -5.77 23.75
N ASP A 149 -6.58 -5.35 22.86
CA ASP A 149 -6.08 -3.98 22.83
C ASP A 149 -6.95 -3.09 21.91
N ARG A 150 -7.88 -2.35 22.53
CA ARG A 150 -8.75 -1.39 21.84
C ARG A 150 -7.98 -0.32 21.05
N SER A 151 -6.75 -0.02 21.42
CA SER A 151 -5.96 1.06 20.80
C SER A 151 -5.43 0.68 19.42
N THR A 152 -5.35 -0.61 19.13
CA THR A 152 -4.79 -1.15 17.88
C THR A 152 -5.80 -1.96 17.06
N CYS A 153 -6.53 -2.90 17.68
CA CYS A 153 -7.34 -3.87 16.94
C CYS A 153 -8.47 -3.24 16.09
N VAL A 154 -8.97 -2.08 16.51
CA VAL A 154 -10.04 -1.36 15.79
C VAL A 154 -9.54 -0.63 14.53
N LEU A 155 -8.22 -0.58 14.31
CA LEU A 155 -7.61 0.16 13.20
C LEU A 155 -7.39 -0.70 11.96
N PHE A 156 -6.88 -1.92 12.16
CA PHE A 156 -6.28 -2.73 11.12
C PHE A 156 -7.31 -3.62 10.40
N GLY A 157 -7.02 -3.90 9.15
CA GLY A 157 -7.75 -4.84 8.30
C GLY A 157 -6.80 -5.63 7.41
N ASP A 158 -7.30 -6.70 6.80
CA ASP A 158 -6.59 -7.56 5.88
C ASP A 158 -6.91 -7.19 4.45
N GLY A 159 -5.96 -7.36 3.55
CA GLY A 159 -6.15 -7.09 2.14
C GLY A 159 -4.86 -7.12 1.34
N ALA A 160 -5.02 -7.07 0.03
CA ALA A 160 -3.92 -6.98 -0.92
C ALA A 160 -4.26 -6.02 -2.06
N GLY A 161 -3.24 -5.35 -2.57
CA GLY A 161 -3.28 -4.59 -3.80
C GLY A 161 -2.05 -4.89 -4.65
N ALA A 162 -2.22 -4.92 -5.96
CA ALA A 162 -1.17 -5.21 -6.92
C ALA A 162 -1.14 -4.17 -8.03
N ALA A 163 0.04 -3.86 -8.53
CA ALA A 163 0.27 -3.03 -9.70
C ALA A 163 1.23 -3.72 -10.67
N LEU A 164 0.83 -3.82 -11.92
CA LEU A 164 1.71 -4.16 -13.02
C LEU A 164 2.35 -2.89 -13.54
N VAL A 165 3.67 -2.86 -13.58
CA VAL A 165 4.45 -1.67 -13.92
C VAL A 165 5.46 -1.95 -15.01
N LYS A 166 5.80 -0.93 -15.79
CA LYS A 166 6.87 -0.98 -16.80
C LYS A 166 7.74 0.27 -16.80
N SER A 167 8.92 0.17 -17.40
CA SER A 167 9.78 1.33 -17.66
C SER A 167 9.08 2.30 -18.61
N SER A 168 9.16 3.60 -18.33
CA SER A 168 8.53 4.66 -19.10
C SER A 168 9.43 5.90 -19.18
N ASP A 169 9.22 6.73 -20.19
CA ASP A 169 9.80 8.08 -20.27
C ASP A 169 8.88 9.13 -19.62
N SER A 170 7.73 8.70 -19.03
CA SER A 170 6.79 9.56 -18.31
C SER A 170 7.39 10.08 -17.00
N LEU A 171 6.73 11.11 -16.44
CA LEU A 171 7.10 11.69 -15.15
C LEU A 171 7.20 10.61 -14.07
N TYR A 172 8.36 10.55 -13.41
CA TYR A 172 8.55 9.73 -12.22
C TYR A 172 9.63 10.31 -11.31
N PHE A 173 9.27 10.53 -10.06
CA PHE A 173 10.20 10.88 -8.98
C PHE A 173 9.90 10.04 -7.75
N ASP A 174 10.92 9.68 -7.01
CA ASP A 174 10.77 8.91 -5.78
C ASP A 174 11.64 9.44 -4.65
N MET A 175 11.27 9.07 -3.42
CA MET A 175 11.97 9.39 -2.20
C MET A 175 11.66 8.33 -1.14
N GLN A 176 12.69 7.82 -0.48
CA GLN A 176 12.57 6.89 0.63
C GLN A 176 13.47 7.36 1.79
N GLY A 177 13.14 6.90 3.00
CA GLY A 177 13.97 7.13 4.17
C GLY A 177 13.52 6.35 5.39
N ALA A 178 14.42 6.19 6.34
CA ALA A 178 14.18 5.47 7.58
C ALA A 178 14.81 6.21 8.77
N ILE A 179 14.17 6.04 9.94
CA ILE A 179 14.66 6.47 11.25
C ILE A 179 14.53 5.26 12.16
N GLY A 180 15.63 4.64 12.56
CA GLY A 180 15.61 3.47 13.43
C GLY A 180 14.89 3.77 14.75
N ASN A 181 13.79 3.07 15.01
CA ASN A 181 12.97 3.18 16.21
C ASN A 181 12.20 1.88 16.42
N ASP A 182 12.47 1.19 17.50
CA ASP A 182 11.86 -0.08 17.89
C ASP A 182 10.83 0.06 19.03
N GLU A 183 10.42 1.29 19.35
CA GLU A 183 9.48 1.60 20.43
C GLU A 183 8.15 2.17 19.93
N ALA A 184 8.17 2.96 18.86
CA ALA A 184 6.98 3.71 18.42
C ALA A 184 5.93 2.85 17.73
N LEU A 185 6.38 1.89 16.90
CA LEU A 185 5.52 0.95 16.18
C LEU A 185 6.33 -0.31 15.84
N PHE A 186 5.99 -1.41 16.47
CA PHE A 186 6.74 -2.66 16.32
C PHE A 186 5.85 -3.89 16.50
N CYS A 187 6.31 -5.01 15.96
CA CYS A 187 5.80 -6.35 16.19
C CYS A 187 6.98 -7.30 16.34
N LYS A 188 7.10 -7.99 17.46
CA LYS A 188 8.16 -8.99 17.67
C LYS A 188 7.79 -10.29 16.97
N ARG A 189 8.78 -10.96 16.38
CA ARG A 189 8.57 -12.19 15.62
C ARG A 189 8.00 -13.36 16.44
N GLN A 190 8.37 -13.44 17.71
CA GLN A 190 7.92 -14.48 18.63
C GLN A 190 6.96 -13.85 19.62
N ASP A 191 5.75 -14.41 19.72
CA ASP A 191 4.70 -14.07 20.69
C ASP A 191 4.37 -12.57 20.77
N GLY A 192 4.65 -11.82 19.69
CA GLY A 192 4.46 -10.39 19.62
C GLY A 192 3.21 -10.01 18.85
N TYR A 193 2.39 -9.17 19.49
CA TYR A 193 1.36 -8.42 18.80
C TYR A 193 1.89 -7.06 18.32
N LEU A 194 1.26 -6.52 17.30
CA LEU A 194 1.55 -5.18 16.80
C LEU A 194 1.24 -4.15 17.88
N THR A 195 2.29 -3.45 18.31
CA THR A 195 2.24 -2.45 19.38
C THR A 195 2.53 -1.07 18.83
N MET A 196 1.76 -0.06 19.25
CA MET A 196 1.85 1.28 18.69
C MET A 196 1.73 2.39 19.74
N GLN A 197 2.65 3.34 19.72
CA GLN A 197 2.54 4.61 20.42
C GLN A 197 1.87 5.65 19.50
N GLY A 198 0.54 5.68 19.48
CA GLY A 198 -0.24 6.44 18.48
C GLY A 198 0.09 7.92 18.33
N ARG A 199 0.47 8.61 19.44
CA ARG A 199 0.87 10.04 19.40
C ARG A 199 2.19 10.23 18.65
N GLU A 200 3.15 9.36 18.89
CA GLU A 200 4.47 9.41 18.27
C GLU A 200 4.37 9.11 16.78
N VAL A 201 3.64 8.03 16.43
CA VAL A 201 3.35 7.66 15.04
C VAL A 201 2.62 8.79 14.31
N PHE A 202 1.62 9.44 14.92
CA PHE A 202 0.91 10.57 14.31
C PHE A 202 1.85 11.74 13.99
N ARG A 203 2.72 12.13 14.97
CA ARG A 203 3.68 13.22 14.78
C ARG A 203 4.68 12.90 13.67
N PHE A 204 5.22 11.68 13.67
CA PHE A 204 6.11 11.21 12.62
C PHE A 204 5.42 11.24 11.25
N ALA A 205 4.24 10.63 11.15
CA ALA A 205 3.48 10.50 9.91
C ALA A 205 3.23 11.86 9.23
N THR A 206 2.69 12.80 9.98
CA THR A 206 2.35 14.13 9.44
C THR A 206 3.58 14.90 8.97
N GLY A 207 4.71 14.78 9.66
CA GLY A 207 5.97 15.38 9.23
C GLY A 207 6.60 14.67 8.02
N ALA A 208 6.61 13.34 8.02
CA ALA A 208 7.19 12.55 6.94
C ALA A 208 6.42 12.73 5.62
N ILE A 209 5.08 12.68 5.67
CA ILE A 209 4.23 12.88 4.48
C ILE A 209 4.46 14.27 3.88
N GLU A 210 4.42 15.33 4.71
CA GLU A 210 4.65 16.69 4.22
C GLU A 210 6.04 16.84 3.58
N LYS A 211 7.07 16.29 4.22
CA LYS A 211 8.45 16.29 3.69
C LYS A 211 8.50 15.60 2.33
N CYS A 212 7.91 14.41 2.21
CA CYS A 212 7.88 13.66 0.95
C CYS A 212 7.21 14.46 -0.16
N ILE A 213 6.01 14.95 0.08
CA ILE A 213 5.24 15.70 -0.93
C ILE A 213 6.01 16.94 -1.38
N ARG A 214 6.48 17.78 -0.45
CA ARG A 214 7.21 19.01 -0.80
C ARG A 214 8.49 18.71 -1.58
N THR A 215 9.26 17.71 -1.15
CA THR A 215 10.52 17.34 -1.82
C THR A 215 10.28 16.84 -3.24
N LEU A 216 9.25 16.01 -3.47
CA LEU A 216 8.97 15.50 -4.81
C LEU A 216 8.36 16.57 -5.72
N LEU A 217 7.52 17.45 -5.20
CA LEU A 217 7.01 18.60 -5.96
C LEU A 217 8.13 19.55 -6.37
N GLU A 218 9.07 19.86 -5.48
CA GLU A 218 10.25 20.66 -5.78
C GLU A 218 11.10 20.03 -6.90
N LYS A 219 11.42 18.72 -6.77
CA LYS A 219 12.17 17.98 -7.79
C LYS A 219 11.46 17.98 -9.15
N ALA A 220 10.15 17.88 -9.15
CA ALA A 220 9.33 17.85 -10.36
C ALA A 220 9.01 19.24 -10.90
N GLN A 221 9.34 20.32 -10.17
CA GLN A 221 8.95 21.71 -10.48
C GLN A 221 7.42 21.89 -10.59
N LEU A 222 6.67 21.23 -9.72
CA LEU A 222 5.21 21.26 -9.66
C LEU A 222 4.72 21.98 -8.41
N ALA A 223 3.56 22.61 -8.53
CA ALA A 223 2.79 23.10 -7.40
C ALA A 223 1.89 22.00 -6.82
N VAL A 224 1.40 22.20 -5.59
CA VAL A 224 0.47 21.26 -4.91
C VAL A 224 -0.77 20.98 -5.77
N ASN A 225 -1.28 22.00 -6.48
CA ASN A 225 -2.49 21.86 -7.30
C ASN A 225 -2.26 21.21 -8.66
N ASP A 226 -1.00 21.00 -9.09
CA ASP A 226 -0.65 20.33 -10.33
C ASP A 226 -0.73 18.80 -10.22
N VAL A 227 -0.85 18.28 -9.00
CA VAL A 227 -1.11 16.86 -8.74
C VAL A 227 -2.62 16.62 -8.78
N ASP A 228 -3.04 15.60 -9.52
CA ASP A 228 -4.46 15.27 -9.68
C ASP A 228 -4.99 14.50 -8.47
N TYR A 229 -4.23 13.50 -7.98
CA TYR A 229 -4.57 12.75 -6.78
C TYR A 229 -3.39 12.51 -5.85
N TYR A 230 -3.69 12.60 -4.55
CA TYR A 230 -2.82 12.17 -3.45
C TYR A 230 -3.39 10.89 -2.87
N VAL A 231 -2.68 9.77 -3.01
CA VAL A 231 -3.03 8.47 -2.44
C VAL A 231 -2.06 8.20 -1.29
N LEU A 232 -2.47 8.60 -0.09
CA LEU A 232 -1.68 8.41 1.11
C LEU A 232 -1.98 7.05 1.73
N HIS A 233 -1.05 6.49 2.47
CA HIS A 233 -1.30 5.34 3.34
C HIS A 233 -2.54 5.57 4.19
N GLN A 234 -3.47 4.64 4.13
CA GLN A 234 -4.82 4.71 4.72
C GLN A 234 -4.80 4.32 6.21
N ALA A 235 -3.93 4.97 7.01
CA ALA A 235 -3.79 4.66 8.42
C ALA A 235 -4.89 5.26 9.31
N ASN A 236 -5.25 6.51 9.03
CA ASN A 236 -6.19 7.28 9.86
C ASN A 236 -6.63 8.56 9.12
N GLY A 237 -7.93 8.79 9.05
CA GLY A 237 -8.51 9.97 8.39
C GLY A 237 -8.03 11.31 8.97
N ARG A 238 -7.67 11.34 10.26
CA ARG A 238 -7.11 12.55 10.90
C ARG A 238 -5.72 12.90 10.37
N ILE A 239 -4.90 11.90 10.02
CA ILE A 239 -3.58 12.14 9.42
C ILE A 239 -3.77 12.75 8.05
N ILE A 240 -4.62 12.15 7.20
CA ILE A 240 -4.91 12.65 5.85
C ILE A 240 -5.46 14.08 5.92
N SER A 241 -6.43 14.33 6.82
CA SER A 241 -7.02 15.67 6.98
C SER A 241 -6.03 16.72 7.50
N HIS A 242 -5.09 16.33 8.35
CA HIS A 242 -4.01 17.21 8.79
C HIS A 242 -3.12 17.62 7.63
N VAL A 243 -2.76 16.65 6.77
CA VAL A 243 -1.86 16.86 5.63
C VAL A 243 -2.47 17.83 4.60
N TYR A 244 -3.71 17.59 4.13
CA TYR A 244 -4.28 18.49 3.12
C TYR A 244 -4.50 19.91 3.66
N LYS A 245 -4.86 20.08 4.93
CA LYS A 245 -4.97 21.39 5.57
C LYS A 245 -3.60 22.10 5.61
N LYS A 246 -2.55 21.40 6.00
CA LYS A 246 -1.18 21.96 6.10
C LYS A 246 -0.60 22.31 4.75
N LEU A 247 -0.91 21.54 3.70
CA LEU A 247 -0.52 21.82 2.32
C LEU A 247 -1.39 22.93 1.69
N LYS A 248 -2.52 23.28 2.30
CA LYS A 248 -3.58 24.13 1.71
C LYS A 248 -4.07 23.57 0.37
N ALA A 249 -4.16 22.25 0.30
CA ALA A 249 -4.60 21.52 -0.88
C ALA A 249 -6.12 21.30 -0.85
N ASP A 250 -6.71 21.08 -2.03
CA ASP A 250 -8.11 20.67 -2.14
C ASP A 250 -8.31 19.28 -1.53
N PRO A 251 -9.18 19.12 -0.51
CA PRO A 251 -9.48 17.81 0.08
C PRO A 251 -9.97 16.77 -0.94
N ALA A 252 -10.65 17.20 -2.01
CA ALA A 252 -11.16 16.30 -3.05
C ALA A 252 -10.06 15.55 -3.82
N LYS A 253 -8.84 16.05 -3.78
CA LYS A 253 -7.67 15.40 -4.40
C LYS A 253 -7.06 14.27 -3.53
N PHE A 254 -7.52 14.12 -2.28
CA PHE A 254 -7.02 13.09 -1.36
C PHE A 254 -8.00 11.92 -1.34
N TYR A 255 -7.61 10.81 -1.97
CA TYR A 255 -8.44 9.63 -1.98
C TYR A 255 -8.49 8.96 -0.61
N ILE A 256 -9.68 8.59 -0.17
CA ILE A 256 -9.92 7.98 1.14
C ILE A 256 -10.85 6.78 0.94
N ASN A 257 -10.38 5.59 1.36
CA ASN A 257 -11.17 4.38 1.43
C ASN A 257 -10.97 3.60 2.75
N LEU A 258 -10.21 4.18 3.68
CA LEU A 258 -10.00 3.58 5.01
C LEU A 258 -11.30 3.40 5.80
N ASN A 259 -12.34 4.13 5.45
CA ASN A 259 -13.67 3.99 6.05
C ASN A 259 -14.23 2.57 5.87
N GLU A 260 -13.92 1.88 4.78
CA GLU A 260 -14.38 0.53 4.47
C GLU A 260 -13.35 -0.55 4.77
N TYR A 261 -12.07 -0.27 4.51
CA TYR A 261 -11.02 -1.30 4.59
C TYR A 261 -10.15 -1.22 5.84
N GLY A 262 -10.26 -0.13 6.61
CA GLY A 262 -9.34 0.14 7.73
C GLY A 262 -7.90 0.37 7.24
N ASN A 263 -6.95 0.15 8.13
CA ASN A 263 -5.53 0.20 7.85
C ASN A 263 -5.03 -1.18 7.42
N THR A 264 -4.75 -1.36 6.14
CA THR A 264 -4.18 -2.59 5.56
C THR A 264 -2.66 -2.52 5.36
N SER A 265 -1.94 -1.70 6.15
CA SER A 265 -0.47 -1.56 6.11
C SER A 265 0.06 -1.31 4.69
N GLY A 266 1.03 -2.13 4.23
CA GLY A 266 1.64 -2.03 2.90
C GLY A 266 0.70 -2.29 1.72
N ALA A 267 -0.47 -2.88 1.97
CA ALA A 267 -1.50 -3.09 0.96
C ALA A 267 -2.38 -1.85 0.71
N SER A 268 -2.38 -0.86 1.62
CA SER A 268 -3.38 0.21 1.61
C SER A 268 -3.30 1.13 0.39
N VAL A 269 -2.11 1.51 -0.04
CA VAL A 269 -1.92 2.37 -1.22
C VAL A 269 -2.24 1.63 -2.52
N PRO A 270 -1.70 0.43 -2.80
CA PRO A 270 -2.05 -0.28 -4.02
C PRO A 270 -3.52 -0.71 -4.07
N LEU A 271 -4.16 -1.04 -2.93
CA LEU A 271 -5.59 -1.31 -2.87
C LEU A 271 -6.40 -0.05 -3.25
N ALA A 272 -6.04 1.12 -2.69
CA ALA A 272 -6.69 2.38 -3.02
C ALA A 272 -6.55 2.72 -4.51
N LEU A 273 -5.36 2.54 -5.09
CA LEU A 273 -5.11 2.75 -6.52
C LEU A 273 -5.97 1.83 -7.39
N ALA A 274 -6.02 0.54 -7.05
CA ALA A 274 -6.80 -0.42 -7.82
C ALA A 274 -8.31 -0.13 -7.75
N GLU A 275 -8.81 0.26 -6.58
CA GLU A 275 -10.20 0.68 -6.42
C GLU A 275 -10.50 1.97 -7.21
N MET A 276 -9.57 2.95 -7.22
CA MET A 276 -9.71 4.17 -8.04
C MET A 276 -9.78 3.84 -9.52
N ASN A 277 -8.93 2.93 -9.99
CA ASN A 277 -8.91 2.48 -11.38
C ASN A 277 -10.21 1.76 -11.76
N GLU A 278 -10.69 0.83 -10.93
CA GLU A 278 -11.97 0.13 -11.13
C GLU A 278 -13.16 1.10 -11.18
N LYS A 279 -13.10 2.18 -10.39
CA LYS A 279 -14.12 3.26 -10.39
C LYS A 279 -13.98 4.24 -11.56
N GLY A 280 -12.99 4.07 -12.44
CA GLY A 280 -12.73 4.97 -13.57
C GLY A 280 -12.33 6.38 -13.16
N LEU A 281 -11.66 6.55 -12.02
CA LEU A 281 -11.19 7.84 -11.52
C LEU A 281 -9.81 8.23 -12.08
N LEU A 282 -9.06 7.26 -12.58
CA LEU A 282 -7.70 7.46 -13.10
C LEU A 282 -7.72 7.52 -14.61
N HIS A 283 -7.11 8.57 -15.18
CA HIS A 283 -7.04 8.76 -16.62
C HIS A 283 -5.59 9.01 -17.06
N PRO A 284 -5.21 8.60 -18.30
CA PRO A 284 -3.87 8.86 -18.84
C PRO A 284 -3.46 10.32 -18.72
N GLY A 285 -2.21 10.55 -18.32
CA GLY A 285 -1.64 11.87 -18.11
C GLY A 285 -1.86 12.47 -16.71
N MET A 286 -2.71 11.86 -15.86
CA MET A 286 -2.87 12.31 -14.47
C MET A 286 -1.59 12.10 -13.65
N LYS A 287 -1.26 13.10 -12.85
CA LYS A 287 -0.15 13.05 -11.90
C LYS A 287 -0.65 12.57 -10.53
N ILE A 288 -0.07 11.48 -10.06
CA ILE A 288 -0.48 10.83 -8.82
C ILE A 288 0.70 10.81 -7.85
N MET A 289 0.45 11.28 -6.63
CA MET A 289 1.40 11.26 -5.52
C MET A 289 1.03 10.14 -4.56
N LEU A 290 1.85 9.09 -4.49
CA LEU A 290 1.74 7.98 -3.54
C LEU A 290 2.63 8.27 -2.34
N VAL A 291 2.14 8.07 -1.12
CA VAL A 291 2.96 8.27 0.09
C VAL A 291 2.62 7.23 1.14
N GLY A 292 3.62 6.43 1.52
CA GLY A 292 3.59 5.48 2.63
C GLY A 292 4.45 5.93 3.80
N PHE A 293 4.08 5.51 5.00
CA PHE A 293 4.85 5.66 6.23
C PHE A 293 4.46 4.55 7.21
N GLY A 294 5.39 4.10 8.05
CA GLY A 294 5.09 3.01 8.97
C GLY A 294 6.21 2.71 9.95
N GLY A 295 6.14 1.49 10.49
CA GLY A 295 7.14 0.96 11.40
C GLY A 295 8.54 1.00 10.81
N GLY A 296 9.53 1.14 11.71
CA GLY A 296 10.90 1.26 11.32
C GLY A 296 11.63 2.39 12.07
N LEU A 297 11.21 3.65 12.08
CA LEU A 297 10.15 4.22 11.26
C LEU A 297 10.60 4.40 9.81
N THR A 298 9.74 4.09 8.88
CA THR A 298 10.02 4.26 7.44
C THR A 298 9.04 5.20 6.76
N TYR A 299 9.46 5.83 5.68
CA TYR A 299 8.60 6.61 4.80
C TYR A 299 9.06 6.46 3.36
N GLY A 300 8.11 6.47 2.43
CA GLY A 300 8.36 6.42 1.00
C GLY A 300 7.31 7.20 0.23
N ALA A 301 7.72 7.74 -0.92
CA ALA A 301 6.79 8.39 -1.83
C ALA A 301 7.23 8.23 -3.28
N ASN A 302 6.23 8.17 -4.16
CA ASN A 302 6.41 8.13 -5.60
C ASN A 302 5.44 9.15 -6.24
N LEU A 303 5.97 10.04 -7.05
CA LEU A 303 5.19 10.91 -7.93
C LEU A 303 5.32 10.35 -9.34
N LEU A 304 4.21 9.96 -9.92
CA LEU A 304 4.18 9.33 -11.23
C LEU A 304 3.05 9.88 -12.09
N GLU A 305 3.21 9.73 -13.40
CA GLU A 305 2.15 9.96 -14.37
C GLU A 305 1.44 8.64 -14.66
N TRP A 306 0.11 8.65 -14.51
CA TRP A 306 -0.73 7.50 -14.83
C TRP A 306 -0.78 7.28 -16.33
N GLN A 307 -0.61 6.04 -16.75
CA GLN A 307 -0.74 5.63 -18.14
C GLN A 307 -1.61 4.38 -18.18
N GLU A 308 -2.64 4.41 -18.97
CA GLU A 308 -3.43 3.22 -19.26
C GLU A 308 -2.90 2.58 -20.53
N GLU A 309 -2.58 1.32 -20.50
CA GLU A 309 -2.25 0.59 -21.71
C GLU A 309 -3.56 0.10 -22.33
N SER A 310 -3.90 0.61 -23.52
CA SER A 310 -4.96 0.03 -24.32
C SER A 310 -4.50 -1.38 -24.68
N LEU A 311 -5.06 -2.40 -24.03
CA LEU A 311 -4.94 -3.78 -24.51
C LEU A 311 -5.67 -3.79 -25.86
N CYS A 312 -4.92 -3.57 -26.96
CA CYS A 312 -5.44 -3.77 -28.29
C CYS A 312 -5.87 -5.24 -28.41
N GLY A 313 -7.18 -5.44 -28.49
CA GLY A 313 -7.80 -6.75 -28.70
C GLY A 313 -7.42 -7.34 -30.07
#